data_9c29620f24593b8a67a82e3d3667c8bf
#
_entry.id   9c29620f24593b8a67a82e3d3667c8bf
#
_cell.length_a   1.000
_cell.length_b   1.000
_cell.length_c   1.000
_cell.angle_alpha   90.00
_cell.angle_beta   90.00
_cell.angle_gamma   90.00
#
_symmetry.space_group_name_H-M   'P 1'
#
loop_
_entity.id
_entity.type
_entity.pdbx_description
1 polymer ?
#
loop_
_entity_poly.entity_id
_entity_poly.type
_entity_poly.pdbx_seq_one_letter_code
_entity_poly.pdbx_strand_id
1 'polypeptide(L)'
;LSVGEEQRMLDYLSHHPCQYNLGLQICLFTGMRIGEVCALRWQDIDMISGTIRIRRTVHRVYMIDDGPKRSELTMDYPKTAGSYRDIPLIRDLALILSDYSRDSSGDHFVISGRACPTEPQTMRNHFKKVADELGLSMRRFHGLRHTFATRCVESKCDYKTLSSILGHSNVSTTLNLYVHPGIEQKRKCVEDMIRSIV
;
A
#
# COMPACT_ATOMS: atom_id res chain seq x y z
N LEU A 1 -10.71 -0.94 7.30
CA LEU A 1 -10.79 -0.26 8.60
C LEU A 1 -11.84 0.83 8.57
N SER A 2 -12.57 1.02 9.67
CA SER A 2 -13.32 2.24 9.91
C SER A 2 -12.35 3.43 10.13
N VAL A 3 -12.84 4.68 10.06
CA VAL A 3 -12.01 5.87 10.32
C VAL A 3 -11.38 5.81 11.71
N GLY A 4 -12.17 5.42 12.73
CA GLY A 4 -11.67 5.33 14.10
C GLY A 4 -10.64 4.20 14.30
N GLU A 5 -10.78 3.06 13.62
CA GLU A 5 -9.78 1.98 13.66
C GLU A 5 -8.48 2.41 12.98
N GLU A 6 -8.58 3.11 11.84
CA GLU A 6 -7.42 3.63 11.12
C GLU A 6 -6.66 4.65 11.95
N GLN A 7 -7.36 5.57 12.61
CA GLN A 7 -6.75 6.55 13.51
C GLN A 7 -6.02 5.87 14.67
N ARG A 8 -6.67 4.92 15.38
CA ARG A 8 -6.01 4.16 16.46
C ARG A 8 -4.78 3.41 15.97
N MET A 9 -4.83 2.86 14.74
CA MET A 9 -3.69 2.18 14.16
C MET A 9 -2.55 3.15 13.86
N LEU A 10 -2.81 4.30 13.25
CA LEU A 10 -1.79 5.32 12.96
C LEU A 10 -1.16 5.84 14.26
N ASP A 11 -1.96 6.11 15.29
CA ASP A 11 -1.48 6.53 16.61
C ASP A 11 -0.57 5.46 17.23
N TYR A 12 -0.98 4.19 17.19
CA TYR A 12 -0.16 3.09 17.68
C TYR A 12 1.18 2.99 16.92
N LEU A 13 1.15 3.04 15.59
CA LEU A 13 2.34 2.91 14.76
C LEU A 13 3.33 4.06 15.00
N SER A 14 2.86 5.27 15.27
CA SER A 14 3.70 6.44 15.58
C SER A 14 4.40 6.33 16.94
N HIS A 15 3.74 5.73 17.94
CA HIS A 15 4.28 5.54 19.28
C HIS A 15 5.17 4.29 19.43
N HIS A 16 5.15 3.37 18.45
CA HIS A 16 5.94 2.13 18.47
C HIS A 16 6.81 2.03 17.20
N PRO A 17 7.85 2.91 17.05
CA PRO A 17 8.67 2.95 15.85
C PRO A 17 9.47 1.65 15.66
N CYS A 18 9.26 0.97 14.53
CA CYS A 18 10.09 -0.13 14.04
C CYS A 18 9.87 -0.31 12.53
N GLN A 19 10.79 -1.00 11.84
CA GLN A 19 10.71 -1.18 10.39
C GLN A 19 9.42 -1.87 9.93
N TYR A 20 8.88 -2.81 10.70
CA TYR A 20 7.63 -3.47 10.33
C TYR A 20 6.44 -2.52 10.47
N ASN A 21 6.41 -1.67 11.49
CA ASN A 21 5.40 -0.61 11.64
C ASN A 21 5.50 0.43 10.54
N LEU A 22 6.73 0.81 10.13
CA LEU A 22 6.96 1.63 8.94
C LEU A 22 6.31 1.00 7.69
N GLY A 23 6.46 -0.32 7.50
CA GLY A 23 5.83 -1.03 6.39
C GLY A 23 4.30 -0.96 6.40
N LEU A 24 3.68 -1.00 7.57
CA LEU A 24 2.22 -0.81 7.72
C LEU A 24 1.81 0.63 7.38
N GLN A 25 2.57 1.64 7.84
CA GLN A 25 2.34 3.05 7.50
C GLN A 25 2.49 3.29 5.99
N ILE A 26 3.56 2.78 5.36
CA ILE A 26 3.73 2.87 3.90
C ILE A 26 2.50 2.30 3.18
N CYS A 27 2.00 1.13 3.60
CA CYS A 27 0.83 0.53 2.97
C CYS A 27 -0.44 1.38 3.15
N LEU A 28 -0.68 1.95 4.34
CA LEU A 28 -1.82 2.84 4.62
C LEU A 28 -1.78 4.13 3.79
N PHE A 29 -0.60 4.72 3.61
CA PHE A 29 -0.44 5.99 2.89
C PHE A 29 -0.32 5.86 1.37
N THR A 30 -0.06 4.66 0.83
CA THR A 30 0.24 4.46 -0.59
C THR A 30 -0.63 3.42 -1.27
N GLY A 31 -1.29 2.56 -0.51
CA GLY A 31 -2.03 1.43 -1.03
C GLY A 31 -1.17 0.36 -1.72
N MET A 32 0.14 0.31 -1.49
CA MET A 32 1.04 -0.68 -2.07
C MET A 32 0.65 -2.11 -1.67
N ARG A 33 0.94 -3.07 -2.55
CA ARG A 33 0.80 -4.49 -2.24
C ARG A 33 1.90 -4.93 -1.27
N ILE A 34 1.61 -5.92 -0.42
CA ILE A 34 2.58 -6.42 0.57
C ILE A 34 3.94 -6.79 -0.04
N GLY A 35 3.93 -7.46 -1.21
CA GLY A 35 5.17 -7.82 -1.90
C GLY A 35 5.94 -6.62 -2.43
N GLU A 36 5.26 -5.54 -2.81
CA GLU A 36 5.88 -4.28 -3.23
C GLU A 36 6.51 -3.56 -2.02
N VAL A 37 5.80 -3.51 -0.88
CA VAL A 37 6.33 -2.95 0.38
C VAL A 37 7.58 -3.70 0.83
N CYS A 38 7.55 -5.05 0.81
CA CYS A 38 8.70 -5.88 1.17
C CYS A 38 9.89 -5.74 0.21
N ALA A 39 9.64 -5.35 -1.05
CA ALA A 39 10.65 -5.19 -2.11
C ALA A 39 11.15 -3.74 -2.27
N LEU A 40 10.60 -2.79 -1.50
CA LEU A 40 10.95 -1.38 -1.60
C LEU A 40 12.37 -1.14 -1.07
N ARG A 41 13.21 -0.46 -1.86
CA ARG A 41 14.56 -0.04 -1.48
C ARG A 41 14.59 1.47 -1.25
N TRP A 42 15.58 1.93 -0.48
CA TRP A 42 15.75 3.36 -0.24
C TRP A 42 15.99 4.16 -1.53
N GLN A 43 16.72 3.62 -2.49
CA GLN A 43 16.93 4.25 -3.81
C GLN A 43 15.66 4.39 -4.67
N ASP A 44 14.57 3.71 -4.32
CA ASP A 44 13.28 3.85 -4.99
C ASP A 44 12.47 5.03 -4.45
N ILE A 45 12.92 5.65 -3.35
CA ILE A 45 12.27 6.78 -2.70
C ILE A 45 13.04 8.05 -3.02
N ASP A 46 12.44 8.91 -3.81
CA ASP A 46 13.01 10.20 -4.19
C ASP A 46 12.36 11.31 -3.37
N MET A 47 13.06 11.72 -2.31
CA MET A 47 12.61 12.78 -1.40
C MET A 47 12.57 14.15 -2.06
N ILE A 48 13.37 14.37 -3.12
CA ILE A 48 13.46 15.65 -3.82
C ILE A 48 12.28 15.81 -4.78
N SER A 49 12.04 14.79 -5.62
CA SER A 49 10.90 14.81 -6.55
C SER A 49 9.58 14.43 -5.89
N GLY A 50 9.60 13.99 -4.62
CA GLY A 50 8.41 13.56 -3.89
C GLY A 50 7.75 12.33 -4.51
N THR A 51 8.53 11.30 -4.85
CA THR A 51 8.00 10.10 -5.51
C THR A 51 8.54 8.79 -4.92
N ILE A 52 7.70 7.75 -4.91
CA ILE A 52 8.07 6.36 -4.61
C ILE A 52 7.91 5.55 -5.90
N ARG A 53 9.00 4.95 -6.39
CA ARG A 53 9.05 4.17 -7.62
C ARG A 53 8.80 2.69 -7.35
N ILE A 54 7.70 2.14 -7.84
CA ILE A 54 7.39 0.72 -7.69
C ILE A 54 8.05 -0.04 -8.84
N ARG A 55 9.11 -0.78 -8.52
CA ARG A 55 9.97 -1.46 -9.51
C ARG A 55 10.08 -2.96 -9.29
N ARG A 56 9.68 -3.48 -8.14
CA ARG A 56 9.87 -4.87 -7.72
C ARG A 56 8.73 -5.36 -6.83
N THR A 57 8.55 -6.66 -6.81
CA THR A 57 7.69 -7.35 -5.84
C THR A 57 8.37 -8.61 -5.34
N VAL A 58 8.13 -8.97 -4.09
CA VAL A 58 8.64 -10.19 -3.47
C VAL A 58 7.48 -11.12 -3.15
N HIS A 59 7.65 -12.38 -3.48
CA HIS A 59 6.69 -13.43 -3.13
C HIS A 59 7.40 -14.77 -2.91
N ARG A 60 6.72 -15.71 -2.25
CA ARG A 60 7.23 -17.04 -2.04
C ARG A 60 6.68 -17.98 -3.10
N VAL A 61 7.58 -18.65 -3.80
CA VAL A 61 7.26 -19.71 -4.77
C VAL A 61 7.43 -21.07 -4.09
N TYR A 62 6.44 -21.91 -4.21
CA TYR A 62 6.49 -23.30 -3.77
C TYR A 62 6.78 -24.18 -4.97
N MET A 63 7.85 -24.96 -4.88
CA MET A 63 8.20 -25.96 -5.91
C MET A 63 7.33 -27.18 -5.68
N ILE A 64 6.59 -27.57 -6.74
CA ILE A 64 5.76 -28.77 -6.76
C ILE A 64 6.55 -29.80 -7.58
N ASP A 65 7.42 -30.53 -6.91
CA ASP A 65 8.11 -31.68 -7.44
C ASP A 65 7.84 -32.89 -6.51
N ASP A 66 8.16 -34.10 -6.95
CA ASP A 66 8.00 -35.32 -6.14
C ASP A 66 9.00 -35.43 -4.97
N GLY A 67 9.78 -34.39 -4.74
CA GLY A 67 10.75 -34.25 -3.67
C GLY A 67 10.19 -33.57 -2.39
N PRO A 68 11.08 -33.34 -1.41
CA PRO A 68 10.68 -32.60 -0.20
C PRO A 68 10.20 -31.20 -0.56
N LYS A 69 9.07 -30.77 0.05
CA LYS A 69 8.46 -29.44 -0.16
C LYS A 69 9.50 -28.34 -0.01
N ARG A 70 9.89 -27.75 -1.12
CA ARG A 70 10.82 -26.62 -1.17
C ARG A 70 10.07 -25.34 -1.50
N SER A 71 10.50 -24.25 -0.93
CA SER A 71 9.97 -22.93 -1.27
C SER A 71 11.09 -21.91 -1.25
N GLU A 72 11.03 -20.98 -2.18
CA GLU A 72 12.03 -19.93 -2.33
C GLU A 72 11.37 -18.55 -2.31
N LEU A 73 12.07 -17.58 -1.71
CA LEU A 73 11.68 -16.19 -1.77
C LEU A 73 12.19 -15.62 -3.08
N THR A 74 11.27 -15.31 -3.99
CA THR A 74 11.59 -14.81 -5.33
C THR A 74 11.24 -13.33 -5.42
N MET A 75 12.11 -12.58 -6.08
CA MET A 75 11.88 -11.18 -6.40
C MET A 75 11.64 -11.05 -7.90
N ASP A 76 10.44 -10.59 -8.25
CA ASP A 76 10.06 -10.35 -9.63
C ASP A 76 10.08 -8.86 -9.96
N TYR A 77 10.41 -8.60 -11.21
CA TYR A 77 10.18 -7.31 -11.84
C TYR A 77 8.78 -7.31 -12.48
N PRO A 78 8.09 -6.18 -12.48
CA PRO A 78 6.77 -6.08 -13.08
C PRO A 78 6.79 -6.50 -14.55
N LYS A 79 5.92 -7.46 -14.92
CA LYS A 79 5.87 -8.03 -16.27
C LYS A 79 5.19 -7.11 -17.31
N THR A 80 4.50 -6.06 -16.88
CA THR A 80 3.77 -5.14 -17.76
C THR A 80 4.13 -3.69 -17.45
N ALA A 81 4.11 -2.82 -18.46
CA ALA A 81 4.35 -1.40 -18.29
C ALA A 81 3.45 -0.74 -17.23
N GLY A 82 2.19 -1.18 -17.10
CA GLY A 82 1.25 -0.66 -16.09
C GLY A 82 1.56 -1.08 -14.64
N SER A 83 2.46 -2.03 -14.45
CA SER A 83 2.90 -2.45 -13.11
C SER A 83 4.09 -1.62 -12.60
N TYR A 84 4.84 -0.98 -13.51
CA TYR A 84 5.78 0.08 -13.17
C TYR A 84 4.98 1.35 -12.95
N ARG A 85 5.07 1.92 -11.77
CA ARG A 85 4.37 3.15 -11.45
C ARG A 85 5.13 3.95 -10.41
N ASP A 86 4.88 5.24 -10.43
CA ASP A 86 5.35 6.16 -9.43
C ASP A 86 4.16 6.60 -8.56
N ILE A 87 4.33 6.53 -7.25
CA ILE A 87 3.32 6.94 -6.26
C ILE A 87 3.79 8.26 -5.66
N PRO A 88 2.93 9.28 -5.54
CA PRO A 88 3.28 10.51 -4.85
C PRO A 88 3.69 10.25 -3.40
N LEU A 89 4.84 10.78 -3.00
CA LEU A 89 5.30 10.79 -1.62
C LEU A 89 4.74 12.03 -0.92
N ILE A 90 3.72 11.85 -0.10
CA ILE A 90 3.13 12.94 0.69
C ILE A 90 4.05 13.34 1.83
N ARG A 91 3.94 14.60 2.27
CA ARG A 91 4.81 15.20 3.29
C ARG A 91 4.87 14.38 4.58
N ASP A 92 3.73 13.91 5.08
CA ASP A 92 3.66 13.17 6.34
C ASP A 92 4.46 11.85 6.26
N LEU A 93 4.32 11.12 5.15
CA LEU A 93 5.10 9.90 4.92
C LEU A 93 6.59 10.22 4.71
N ALA A 94 6.93 11.32 4.04
CA ALA A 94 8.31 11.75 3.85
C ALA A 94 9.00 12.05 5.19
N LEU A 95 8.33 12.71 6.12
CA LEU A 95 8.84 12.96 7.48
C LEU A 95 9.10 11.66 8.23
N ILE A 96 8.16 10.72 8.20
CA ILE A 96 8.34 9.41 8.82
C ILE A 96 9.54 8.68 8.21
N LEU A 97 9.64 8.62 6.87
CA LEU A 97 10.73 7.94 6.18
C LEU A 97 12.09 8.58 6.45
N SER A 98 12.16 9.90 6.62
CA SER A 98 13.42 10.60 6.87
C SER A 98 14.11 10.15 8.16
N ASP A 99 13.33 9.79 9.19
CA ASP A 99 13.85 9.30 10.45
C ASP A 99 14.52 7.92 10.34
N TYR A 100 14.07 7.10 9.37
CA TYR A 100 14.60 5.76 9.13
C TYR A 100 15.73 5.73 8.08
N SER A 101 15.86 6.78 7.26
CA SER A 101 16.79 6.80 6.13
C SER A 101 18.21 7.23 6.50
N ARG A 102 18.43 7.86 7.65
CA ARG A 102 19.67 8.57 8.02
C ARG A 102 20.96 7.74 7.88
N ASP A 103 20.88 6.44 8.23
CA ASP A 103 22.02 5.53 8.20
C ASP A 103 21.83 4.40 7.17
N SER A 104 20.98 4.60 6.17
CA SER A 104 20.59 3.54 5.23
C SER A 104 21.34 3.67 3.92
N SER A 105 21.88 2.54 3.41
CA SER A 105 22.37 2.46 2.04
C SER A 105 21.21 2.44 1.03
N GLY A 106 21.37 3.09 -0.14
CA GLY A 106 20.32 3.19 -1.14
C GLY A 106 19.86 1.84 -1.69
N ASP A 107 20.71 0.82 -1.70
CA ASP A 107 20.41 -0.55 -2.15
C ASP A 107 19.75 -1.42 -1.07
N HIS A 108 19.75 -0.99 0.19
CA HIS A 108 19.08 -1.67 1.28
C HIS A 108 17.55 -1.57 1.16
N PHE A 109 16.88 -2.66 1.53
CA PHE A 109 15.42 -2.67 1.60
C PHE A 109 14.92 -1.91 2.82
N VAL A 110 13.86 -1.11 2.62
CA VAL A 110 13.31 -0.22 3.66
C VAL A 110 12.87 -1.00 4.90
N ILE A 111 12.19 -2.15 4.70
CA ILE A 111 11.61 -2.90 5.81
C ILE A 111 12.61 -3.82 6.51
N SER A 112 13.57 -4.39 5.81
CA SER A 112 14.59 -5.23 6.45
C SER A 112 15.77 -4.44 6.99
N GLY A 113 16.00 -3.22 6.46
CA GLY A 113 17.22 -2.44 6.73
C GLY A 113 18.50 -3.09 6.20
N ARG A 114 18.40 -4.08 5.28
CA ARG A 114 19.49 -4.92 4.80
C ARG A 114 19.45 -5.08 3.28
N ALA A 115 20.49 -5.72 2.73
CA ALA A 115 20.56 -6.07 1.30
C ALA A 115 19.61 -7.20 0.87
N CYS A 116 18.87 -7.84 1.79
CA CYS A 116 17.88 -8.87 1.51
C CYS A 116 16.47 -8.39 1.87
N PRO A 117 15.43 -8.74 1.09
CA PRO A 117 14.06 -8.30 1.34
C PRO A 117 13.44 -8.99 2.56
N THR A 118 12.42 -8.34 3.12
CA THR A 118 11.59 -8.97 4.16
C THR A 118 10.63 -10.00 3.54
N GLU A 119 10.48 -11.13 4.20
CA GLU A 119 9.48 -12.15 3.86
C GLU A 119 8.05 -11.58 4.02
N PRO A 120 7.18 -11.61 2.99
CA PRO A 120 5.81 -11.14 3.11
C PRO A 120 5.00 -11.80 4.22
N GLN A 121 5.30 -13.06 4.55
CA GLN A 121 4.63 -13.75 5.66
C GLN A 121 4.99 -13.13 7.01
N THR A 122 6.21 -12.64 7.19
CA THR A 122 6.62 -11.91 8.40
C THR A 122 5.79 -10.64 8.56
N MET A 123 5.57 -9.88 7.48
CA MET A 123 4.71 -8.69 7.51
C MET A 123 3.25 -9.02 7.82
N ARG A 124 2.71 -10.14 7.28
CA ARG A 124 1.35 -10.58 7.62
C ARG A 124 1.22 -10.93 9.09
N ASN A 125 2.20 -11.67 9.63
CA ASN A 125 2.21 -12.06 11.04
C ASN A 125 2.31 -10.83 11.95
N HIS A 126 3.17 -9.87 11.59
CA HIS A 126 3.28 -8.61 12.33
C HIS A 126 1.97 -7.82 12.31
N PHE A 127 1.36 -7.63 11.14
CA PHE A 127 0.05 -6.98 11.03
C PHE A 127 -1.02 -7.68 11.88
N LYS A 128 -1.06 -9.03 11.86
CA LYS A 128 -2.00 -9.78 12.68
C LYS A 128 -1.82 -9.47 14.17
N LYS A 129 -0.57 -9.44 14.65
CA LYS A 129 -0.26 -9.09 16.04
C LYS A 129 -0.77 -7.68 16.39
N VAL A 130 -0.48 -6.68 15.57
CA VAL A 130 -0.95 -5.30 15.76
C VAL A 130 -2.48 -5.23 15.72
N ALA A 131 -3.12 -5.93 14.79
CA ALA A 131 -4.57 -5.96 14.65
C ALA A 131 -5.26 -6.63 15.86
N ASP A 132 -4.66 -7.69 16.42
CA ASP A 132 -5.16 -8.35 17.62
C ASP A 132 -5.00 -7.46 18.85
N GLU A 133 -3.86 -6.79 19.01
CA GLU A 133 -3.57 -5.87 20.11
C GLU A 133 -4.52 -4.67 20.13
N LEU A 134 -4.84 -4.12 18.97
CA LEU A 134 -5.76 -2.98 18.83
C LEU A 134 -7.23 -3.37 18.72
N GLY A 135 -7.57 -4.65 18.75
CA GLY A 135 -8.94 -5.12 18.57
C GLY A 135 -9.57 -4.74 17.24
N LEU A 136 -8.76 -4.69 16.14
CA LEU A 136 -9.27 -4.30 14.83
C LEU A 136 -10.18 -5.39 14.26
N SER A 137 -11.21 -4.97 13.52
CA SER A 137 -12.12 -5.89 12.80
C SER A 137 -11.43 -6.58 11.63
N MET A 138 -10.45 -5.92 11.01
CA MET A 138 -9.69 -6.41 9.87
C MET A 138 -8.56 -7.35 10.31
N ARG A 139 -8.48 -8.54 9.66
CA ARG A 139 -7.48 -9.57 9.97
C ARG A 139 -6.53 -9.87 8.80
N ARG A 140 -6.73 -9.26 7.64
CA ARG A 140 -5.93 -9.53 6.43
C ARG A 140 -5.15 -8.28 6.04
N PHE A 141 -3.84 -8.42 5.85
CA PHE A 141 -2.95 -7.32 5.44
C PHE A 141 -3.44 -6.58 4.19
N HIS A 142 -3.99 -7.28 3.20
CA HIS A 142 -4.53 -6.66 1.98
C HIS A 142 -5.65 -5.65 2.26
N GLY A 143 -6.31 -5.76 3.41
CA GLY A 143 -7.30 -4.80 3.85
C GLY A 143 -6.76 -3.38 4.05
N LEU A 144 -5.45 -3.21 4.36
CA LEU A 144 -4.83 -1.87 4.45
C LEU A 144 -4.90 -1.14 3.10
N ARG A 145 -4.61 -1.84 2.01
CA ARG A 145 -4.76 -1.30 0.66
C ARG A 145 -6.22 -1.00 0.32
N HIS A 146 -7.17 -1.83 0.78
CA HIS A 146 -8.59 -1.53 0.64
C HIS A 146 -8.99 -0.29 1.43
N THR A 147 -8.47 -0.11 2.65
CA THR A 147 -8.69 1.10 3.45
C THR A 147 -8.22 2.34 2.69
N PHE A 148 -6.96 2.35 2.19
CA PHE A 148 -6.44 3.44 1.37
C PHE A 148 -7.35 3.75 0.18
N ALA A 149 -7.74 2.73 -0.59
CA ALA A 149 -8.57 2.93 -1.78
C ALA A 149 -9.96 3.47 -1.42
N THR A 150 -10.56 2.99 -0.33
CA THR A 150 -11.85 3.49 0.17
C THR A 150 -11.75 4.97 0.56
N ARG A 151 -10.69 5.38 1.28
CA ARG A 151 -10.45 6.78 1.64
C ARG A 151 -10.27 7.68 0.42
N CYS A 152 -9.54 7.20 -0.61
CA CYS A 152 -9.41 7.94 -1.86
C CYS A 152 -10.78 8.16 -2.54
N VAL A 153 -11.64 7.14 -2.57
CA VAL A 153 -12.98 7.25 -3.15
C VAL A 153 -13.86 8.20 -2.34
N GLU A 154 -13.86 8.10 -1.01
CA GLU A 154 -14.58 8.99 -0.11
C GLU A 154 -14.12 10.46 -0.27
N SER A 155 -12.82 10.67 -0.52
CA SER A 155 -12.23 11.97 -0.83
C SER A 155 -12.43 12.43 -2.28
N LYS A 156 -13.29 11.75 -3.06
CA LYS A 156 -13.62 12.05 -4.45
C LYS A 156 -12.43 11.98 -5.42
N CYS A 157 -11.41 11.17 -5.13
CA CYS A 157 -10.37 10.86 -6.10
C CYS A 157 -11.00 10.21 -7.33
N ASP A 158 -10.61 10.64 -8.52
CA ASP A 158 -11.11 9.99 -9.74
C ASP A 158 -10.57 8.57 -9.88
N TYR A 159 -11.40 7.68 -10.43
CA TYR A 159 -11.10 6.25 -10.45
C TYR A 159 -9.92 5.87 -11.34
N LYS A 160 -9.61 6.66 -12.37
CA LYS A 160 -8.48 6.42 -13.26
C LYS A 160 -7.17 6.74 -12.54
N THR A 161 -7.12 7.85 -11.81
CA THR A 161 -5.99 8.22 -10.96
C THR A 161 -5.79 7.18 -9.85
N LEU A 162 -6.84 6.79 -9.13
CA LEU A 162 -6.77 5.76 -8.12
C LEU A 162 -6.27 4.42 -8.68
N SER A 163 -6.80 4.00 -9.83
CA SER A 163 -6.36 2.78 -10.53
C SER A 163 -4.89 2.82 -10.90
N SER A 164 -4.39 3.99 -11.34
CA SER A 164 -2.97 4.22 -11.64
C SER A 164 -2.11 4.10 -10.39
N ILE A 165 -2.47 4.75 -9.28
CA ILE A 165 -1.76 4.67 -8.00
C ILE A 165 -1.70 3.23 -7.50
N LEU A 166 -2.81 2.52 -7.56
CA LEU A 166 -2.89 1.14 -7.14
C LEU A 166 -2.16 0.18 -8.10
N GLY A 167 -1.95 0.55 -9.35
CA GLY A 167 -1.37 -0.33 -10.37
C GLY A 167 -2.31 -1.49 -10.73
N HIS A 168 -3.59 -1.17 -10.94
CA HIS A 168 -4.54 -2.11 -11.52
C HIS A 168 -4.38 -2.10 -13.05
N SER A 169 -4.23 -3.27 -13.65
CA SER A 169 -4.13 -3.42 -15.12
C SER A 169 -5.42 -3.03 -15.83
N ASN A 170 -6.56 -3.08 -15.10
CA ASN A 170 -7.87 -2.69 -15.61
C ASN A 170 -8.59 -1.81 -14.57
N VAL A 171 -9.04 -0.63 -15.00
CA VAL A 171 -9.82 0.32 -14.18
C VAL A 171 -11.11 -0.32 -13.67
N SER A 172 -11.68 -1.27 -14.40
CA SER A 172 -12.87 -2.04 -13.96
C SER A 172 -12.66 -2.73 -12.62
N THR A 173 -11.43 -3.12 -12.28
CA THR A 173 -11.10 -3.69 -10.96
C THR A 173 -11.36 -2.68 -9.85
N THR A 174 -10.96 -1.41 -10.05
CA THR A 174 -11.23 -0.33 -9.10
C THR A 174 -12.71 -0.01 -9.01
N LEU A 175 -13.39 0.09 -10.16
CA LEU A 175 -14.81 0.39 -10.22
C LEU A 175 -15.66 -0.69 -9.52
N ASN A 176 -15.41 -1.96 -9.82
CA ASN A 176 -16.19 -3.08 -9.25
C ASN A 176 -15.99 -3.23 -7.73
N LEU A 177 -14.82 -2.86 -7.22
CA LEU A 177 -14.52 -2.99 -5.78
C LEU A 177 -15.01 -1.81 -4.94
N TYR A 178 -15.05 -0.60 -5.51
CA TYR A 178 -15.24 0.63 -4.73
C TYR A 178 -16.43 1.49 -5.19
N VAL A 179 -17.08 1.17 -6.31
CA VAL A 179 -18.14 2.00 -6.89
C VAL A 179 -19.47 1.30 -6.89
N HIS A 180 -20.26 1.57 -5.86
CA HIS A 180 -21.69 1.23 -5.81
C HIS A 180 -22.48 2.51 -5.50
N PRO A 181 -22.67 3.42 -6.51
CA PRO A 181 -23.31 4.71 -6.25
C PRO A 181 -24.78 4.52 -5.85
N GLY A 182 -25.11 4.95 -4.65
CA GLY A 182 -26.47 5.02 -4.17
C GLY A 182 -27.30 6.05 -4.95
N ILE A 183 -28.64 5.98 -4.82
CA ILE A 183 -29.56 6.88 -5.56
C ILE A 183 -29.29 8.35 -5.25
N GLU A 184 -28.93 8.69 -3.99
CA GLU A 184 -28.61 10.06 -3.57
C GLU A 184 -27.35 10.60 -4.25
N GLN A 185 -26.34 9.78 -4.41
CA GLN A 185 -25.12 10.16 -5.12
C GLN A 185 -25.38 10.41 -6.61
N LYS A 186 -26.23 9.58 -7.22
CA LYS A 186 -26.69 9.77 -8.61
C LYS A 186 -27.47 11.07 -8.76
N ARG A 187 -28.40 11.36 -7.84
CA ARG A 187 -29.19 12.59 -7.80
C ARG A 187 -28.28 13.82 -7.72
N LYS A 188 -27.36 13.83 -6.75
CA LYS A 188 -26.42 14.92 -6.58
C LYS A 188 -25.58 15.18 -7.83
N CYS A 189 -25.10 14.13 -8.49
CA CYS A 189 -24.32 14.26 -9.72
C CYS A 189 -25.12 14.95 -10.84
N VAL A 190 -26.41 14.62 -10.99
CA VAL A 190 -27.30 15.26 -11.97
C VAL A 190 -27.60 16.71 -11.59
N GLU A 191 -27.84 17.01 -10.30
CA GLU A 191 -28.08 18.38 -9.82
C GLU A 191 -26.85 19.27 -10.02
N ASP A 192 -25.66 18.78 -9.70
CA ASP A 192 -24.40 19.52 -9.88
C ASP A 192 -24.13 19.81 -11.37
N MET A 193 -24.46 18.86 -12.27
CA MET A 193 -24.37 19.05 -13.71
C MET A 193 -25.32 20.16 -14.18
N ILE A 194 -26.59 20.15 -13.74
CA ILE A 194 -27.56 21.20 -14.10
C ILE A 194 -27.11 22.57 -13.61
N ARG A 195 -26.60 22.66 -12.36
CA ARG A 195 -26.09 23.93 -11.81
C ARG A 195 -24.88 24.47 -12.56
N SER A 196 -24.10 23.63 -13.24
CA SER A 196 -22.96 24.06 -14.05
C SER A 196 -23.35 24.67 -15.41
N ILE A 197 -24.61 24.51 -15.84
CA ILE A 197 -25.15 24.98 -17.13
C ILE A 197 -25.99 26.25 -16.96
N VAL A 198 -26.55 26.47 -15.77
CA VAL A 198 -27.37 27.60 -15.42
C VAL A 198 -26.51 28.65 -14.66
#